data_de1ace85706cd8be3ecfdd90daf11c6a
#
_entry.id   de1ace85706cd8be3ecfdd90daf11c6a
#
_cell.length_a   1.000
_cell.length_b   1.000
_cell.length_c   1.000
_cell.angle_alpha   90.00
_cell.angle_beta   90.00
_cell.angle_gamma   90.00
#
_symmetry.space_group_name_H-M   'P 1'
#
loop_
_entity.id
_entity.type
_entity.pdbx_description
1 polymer ?
#
loop_
_entity_poly.entity_id
_entity_poly.type
_entity_poly.pdbx_seq_one_letter_code
_entity_poly.pdbx_strand_id
1 'polypeptide(L)'
;MTLVSTLVYLLAQLIGSFFGAVLAWLAYRQHFDAEPDPATKLGVFATAPAIRSYGANVVTEAIATFIFVLVVIGFGRHPAGGGLAALGALPVCLLVVGIGASLGGPTGYAINPTRDLGPRLAHFVLPIKGKGGSDWSYSWVPVLGPIIGGVLAGWVSTTLLPVLR
;
A
#
# COMPACT_ATOMS: atom_id res chain seq x y z
N MET A 1 16.19 -13.09 -4.64
CA MET A 1 16.58 -11.67 -4.47
C MET A 1 17.68 -11.59 -3.43
N THR A 2 18.68 -10.74 -3.64
CA THR A 2 19.70 -10.42 -2.64
C THR A 2 19.21 -9.30 -1.73
N LEU A 3 19.80 -9.13 -0.53
CA LEU A 3 19.49 -8.00 0.36
C LEU A 3 19.69 -6.66 -0.35
N VAL A 4 20.76 -6.53 -1.14
CA VAL A 4 21.04 -5.30 -1.90
C VAL A 4 19.92 -5.00 -2.90
N SER A 5 19.49 -5.99 -3.69
CA SER A 5 18.38 -5.77 -4.63
C SER A 5 17.08 -5.40 -3.90
N THR A 6 16.80 -5.99 -2.75
CA THR A 6 15.61 -5.64 -1.95
C THR A 6 15.65 -4.19 -1.48
N LEU A 7 16.79 -3.72 -0.96
CA LEU A 7 16.97 -2.33 -0.54
C LEU A 7 16.83 -1.35 -1.71
N VAL A 8 17.41 -1.67 -2.87
CA VAL A 8 17.27 -0.84 -4.07
C VAL A 8 15.80 -0.72 -4.50
N TYR A 9 15.04 -1.83 -4.50
CA TYR A 9 13.60 -1.78 -4.82
C TYR A 9 12.80 -0.95 -3.81
N LEU A 10 13.06 -1.10 -2.51
CA LEU A 10 12.38 -0.31 -1.48
C LEU A 10 12.66 1.19 -1.63
N LEU A 11 13.92 1.56 -1.85
CA LEU A 11 14.31 2.96 -2.07
C LEU A 11 13.68 3.52 -3.35
N ALA A 12 13.74 2.78 -4.45
CA ALA A 12 13.14 3.19 -5.71
C ALA A 12 11.62 3.39 -5.59
N GLN A 13 10.92 2.51 -4.88
CA GLN A 13 9.48 2.65 -4.61
C GLN A 13 9.19 3.88 -3.74
N LEU A 14 9.97 4.11 -2.69
CA LEU A 14 9.79 5.27 -1.81
C LEU A 14 9.99 6.58 -2.56
N ILE A 15 11.07 6.68 -3.34
CA ILE A 15 11.35 7.85 -4.18
C ILE A 15 10.25 8.03 -5.24
N GLY A 16 9.89 6.95 -5.94
CA GLY A 16 8.86 6.97 -6.97
C GLY A 16 7.49 7.39 -6.42
N SER A 17 7.08 6.87 -5.26
CA SER A 17 5.82 7.23 -4.62
C SER A 17 5.79 8.68 -4.13
N PHE A 18 6.92 9.20 -3.63
CA PHE A 18 7.06 10.61 -3.28
C PHE A 18 6.88 11.52 -4.51
N PHE A 19 7.63 11.28 -5.58
CA PHE A 19 7.51 12.10 -6.78
C PHE A 19 6.16 11.93 -7.49
N GLY A 20 5.59 10.72 -7.48
CA GLY A 20 4.23 10.48 -7.97
C GLY A 20 3.19 11.33 -7.24
N ALA A 21 3.32 11.44 -5.92
CA ALA A 21 2.45 12.28 -5.10
C ALA A 21 2.64 13.79 -5.40
N VAL A 22 3.88 14.24 -5.65
CA VAL A 22 4.17 15.62 -6.08
C VAL A 22 3.49 15.91 -7.42
N LEU A 23 3.60 15.00 -8.38
CA LEU A 23 2.96 15.15 -9.70
C LEU A 23 1.43 15.16 -9.59
N ALA A 24 0.85 14.30 -8.75
CA ALA A 24 -0.58 14.30 -8.49
C ALA A 24 -1.05 15.64 -7.88
N TRP A 25 -0.31 16.17 -6.91
CA TRP A 25 -0.62 17.49 -6.35
C TRP A 25 -0.54 18.59 -7.40
N LEU A 26 0.48 18.59 -8.26
CA LEU A 26 0.59 19.59 -9.33
C LEU A 26 -0.59 19.51 -10.30
N ALA A 27 -0.99 18.30 -10.69
CA ALA A 27 -2.12 18.07 -11.60
C ALA A 27 -3.47 18.53 -11.01
N TYR A 28 -3.65 18.36 -9.69
CA TYR A 28 -4.89 18.67 -8.99
C TYR A 28 -4.79 19.91 -8.09
N ARG A 29 -3.81 20.77 -8.32
CA ARG A 29 -3.51 21.91 -7.42
C ARG A 29 -4.73 22.76 -7.10
N GLN A 30 -5.54 23.11 -8.11
CA GLN A 30 -6.75 23.93 -7.92
C GLN A 30 -7.80 23.24 -7.06
N HIS A 31 -7.92 21.91 -7.15
CA HIS A 31 -8.81 21.13 -6.30
C HIS A 31 -8.33 21.14 -4.84
N PHE A 32 -7.01 21.01 -4.61
CA PHE A 32 -6.44 21.15 -3.27
C PHE A 32 -6.66 22.53 -2.67
N ASP A 33 -6.56 23.58 -3.48
CA ASP A 33 -6.79 24.95 -3.02
C ASP A 33 -8.26 25.23 -2.69
N ALA A 34 -9.19 24.57 -3.39
CA ALA A 34 -10.63 24.67 -3.19
C ALA A 34 -11.17 23.79 -2.04
N GLU A 35 -10.50 22.68 -1.72
CA GLU A 35 -10.93 21.78 -0.66
C GLU A 35 -10.73 22.41 0.72
N PRO A 36 -11.77 22.58 1.56
CA PRO A 36 -11.64 23.17 2.88
C PRO A 36 -11.13 22.17 3.94
N ASP A 37 -11.39 20.86 3.78
CA ASP A 37 -11.10 19.84 4.80
C ASP A 37 -9.65 19.34 4.72
N PRO A 38 -8.84 19.55 5.78
CA PRO A 38 -7.48 19.04 5.85
C PRO A 38 -7.39 17.51 5.82
N ALA A 39 -8.41 16.81 6.36
CA ALA A 39 -8.41 15.34 6.39
C ALA A 39 -8.60 14.77 4.98
N THR A 40 -9.47 15.36 4.18
CA THR A 40 -9.64 15.04 2.77
C THR A 40 -8.35 15.26 1.99
N LYS A 41 -7.64 16.37 2.22
CA LYS A 41 -6.33 16.63 1.59
C LYS A 41 -5.30 15.57 1.94
N LEU A 42 -5.17 15.22 3.23
CA LEU A 42 -4.27 14.16 3.69
C LEU A 42 -4.64 12.80 3.08
N GLY A 43 -5.94 12.49 2.99
CA GLY A 43 -6.46 11.23 2.45
C GLY A 43 -6.07 10.94 1.00
N VAL A 44 -5.72 11.97 0.22
CA VAL A 44 -5.16 11.77 -1.14
C VAL A 44 -3.75 11.21 -1.10
N PHE A 45 -2.97 11.52 -0.06
CA PHE A 45 -1.56 11.13 0.07
C PHE A 45 -1.38 9.86 0.91
N ALA A 46 -2.03 9.80 2.07
CA ALA A 46 -1.75 8.81 3.09
C ALA A 46 -3.05 8.15 3.59
N THR A 47 -2.93 6.93 4.06
CA THR A 47 -4.05 6.21 4.65
C THR A 47 -4.33 6.68 6.07
N ALA A 48 -5.60 6.66 6.43
CA ALA A 48 -6.06 6.95 7.77
C ALA A 48 -7.16 5.95 8.19
N PRO A 49 -7.27 5.60 9.47
CA PRO A 49 -8.30 4.68 9.92
C PRO A 49 -9.65 5.39 10.07
N ALA A 50 -10.73 4.70 9.70
CA ALA A 50 -12.09 5.16 10.02
C ALA A 50 -12.33 5.24 11.54
N ILE A 51 -11.78 4.26 12.27
CA ILE A 51 -11.77 4.23 13.74
C ILE A 51 -10.33 4.02 14.19
N ARG A 52 -9.80 4.97 14.97
CA ARG A 52 -8.42 4.90 15.43
C ARG A 52 -8.28 3.92 16.61
N SER A 53 -7.82 2.72 16.28
CA SER A 53 -7.43 1.67 17.22
C SER A 53 -6.17 1.01 16.69
N TYR A 54 -5.00 1.45 17.13
CA TYR A 54 -3.72 1.06 16.55
C TYR A 54 -3.55 -0.45 16.41
N GLY A 55 -3.87 -1.24 17.46
CA GLY A 55 -3.77 -2.69 17.43
C GLY A 55 -4.70 -3.32 16.38
N ALA A 56 -5.98 -2.94 16.38
CA ALA A 56 -6.94 -3.43 15.40
C ALA A 56 -6.56 -2.99 13.97
N ASN A 57 -6.08 -1.76 13.82
CA ASN A 57 -5.67 -1.25 12.49
C ASN A 57 -4.44 -2.01 11.96
N VAL A 58 -3.44 -2.35 12.81
CA VAL A 58 -2.31 -3.20 12.41
C VAL A 58 -2.79 -4.59 11.98
N VAL A 59 -3.72 -5.20 12.73
CA VAL A 59 -4.30 -6.50 12.36
C VAL A 59 -5.01 -6.43 11.01
N THR A 60 -5.80 -5.38 10.76
CA THR A 60 -6.49 -5.18 9.47
C THR A 60 -5.49 -5.07 8.32
N GLU A 61 -4.46 -4.24 8.45
CA GLU A 61 -3.41 -4.08 7.43
C GLU A 61 -2.61 -5.38 7.22
N ALA A 62 -2.35 -6.14 8.29
CA ALA A 62 -1.67 -7.43 8.20
C ALA A 62 -2.53 -8.45 7.45
N ILE A 63 -3.83 -8.54 7.72
CA ILE A 63 -4.76 -9.44 7.02
C ILE A 63 -4.84 -9.07 5.53
N ALA A 64 -5.06 -7.78 5.22
CA ALA A 64 -5.17 -7.31 3.86
C ALA A 64 -3.89 -7.60 3.05
N THR A 65 -2.73 -7.32 3.63
CA THR A 65 -1.44 -7.58 2.99
C THR A 65 -1.13 -9.07 2.87
N PHE A 66 -1.48 -9.87 3.89
CA PHE A 66 -1.33 -11.32 3.84
C PHE A 66 -2.08 -11.91 2.64
N ILE A 67 -3.36 -11.58 2.49
CA ILE A 67 -4.19 -12.05 1.37
C ILE A 67 -3.60 -11.56 0.04
N PHE A 68 -3.28 -10.27 -0.05
CA PHE A 68 -2.71 -9.69 -1.26
C PHE A 68 -1.42 -10.41 -1.70
N VAL A 69 -0.44 -10.54 -0.81
CA VAL A 69 0.86 -11.14 -1.13
C VAL A 69 0.73 -12.64 -1.42
N LEU A 70 -0.08 -13.37 -0.64
CA LEU A 70 -0.28 -14.80 -0.86
C LEU A 70 -0.88 -15.11 -2.23
N VAL A 71 -1.89 -14.33 -2.66
CA VAL A 71 -2.53 -14.49 -3.96
C VAL A 71 -1.58 -14.08 -5.10
N VAL A 72 -0.81 -13.00 -4.94
CA VAL A 72 0.22 -12.59 -5.93
C VAL A 72 1.28 -13.68 -6.11
N ILE A 73 1.75 -14.29 -5.02
CA ILE A 73 2.67 -15.44 -5.10
C ILE A 73 2.02 -16.59 -5.84
N GLY A 74 0.74 -16.86 -5.59
CA GLY A 74 -0.03 -17.88 -6.30
C GLY A 74 -0.10 -17.64 -7.81
N PHE A 75 -0.32 -16.40 -8.25
CA PHE A 75 -0.34 -16.06 -9.67
C PHE A 75 1.00 -16.35 -10.38
N GLY A 76 2.12 -16.15 -9.69
CA GLY A 76 3.46 -16.39 -10.24
C GLY A 76 3.89 -17.87 -10.29
N ARG A 77 3.11 -18.81 -9.73
CA ARG A 77 3.48 -20.23 -9.64
C ARG A 77 2.97 -21.10 -10.79
N HIS A 78 2.31 -20.55 -11.79
CA HIS A 78 1.89 -21.33 -12.97
C HIS A 78 3.07 -21.69 -13.87
N PRO A 79 3.15 -22.95 -14.37
CA PRO A 79 4.23 -23.37 -15.27
C PRO A 79 4.21 -22.58 -16.58
N ALA A 80 5.38 -22.15 -17.01
CA ALA A 80 5.71 -21.73 -18.38
C ALA A 80 4.65 -20.85 -19.09
N GLY A 81 4.35 -19.66 -18.55
CA GLY A 81 3.60 -18.65 -19.32
C GLY A 81 2.10 -18.92 -19.51
N GLY A 82 1.55 -19.92 -18.84
CA GLY A 82 0.13 -20.25 -18.85
C GLY A 82 -0.67 -19.63 -17.70
N GLY A 83 -1.99 -19.78 -17.77
CA GLY A 83 -2.91 -19.33 -16.71
C GLY A 83 -2.97 -17.81 -16.56
N LEU A 84 -3.19 -17.34 -15.33
CA LEU A 84 -3.35 -15.91 -15.04
C LEU A 84 -2.10 -15.07 -15.31
N ALA A 85 -0.89 -15.69 -15.30
CA ALA A 85 0.35 -15.00 -15.61
C ALA A 85 0.39 -14.48 -17.06
N ALA A 86 -0.32 -15.14 -17.99
CA ALA A 86 -0.44 -14.69 -19.38
C ALA A 86 -1.19 -13.36 -19.52
N LEU A 87 -1.99 -12.96 -18.53
CA LEU A 87 -2.72 -11.70 -18.51
C LEU A 87 -1.89 -10.51 -17.96
N GLY A 88 -0.60 -10.73 -17.70
CA GLY A 88 0.31 -9.70 -17.19
C GLY A 88 -0.14 -9.11 -15.84
N ALA A 89 -0.27 -7.80 -15.76
CA ALA A 89 -0.63 -7.11 -14.51
C ALA A 89 -2.13 -7.11 -14.18
N LEU A 90 -3.00 -7.51 -15.11
CA LEU A 90 -4.46 -7.42 -14.92
C LEU A 90 -4.98 -8.19 -13.70
N PRO A 91 -4.55 -9.45 -13.42
CA PRO A 91 -5.01 -10.17 -12.22
C PRO A 91 -4.64 -9.45 -10.92
N VAL A 92 -3.44 -8.86 -10.87
CA VAL A 92 -3.00 -8.08 -9.69
C VAL A 92 -3.82 -6.79 -9.54
N CYS A 93 -4.12 -6.12 -10.64
CA CYS A 93 -5.00 -4.95 -10.63
C CYS A 93 -6.39 -5.28 -10.06
N LEU A 94 -7.02 -6.36 -10.54
CA LEU A 94 -8.33 -6.81 -10.03
C LEU A 94 -8.27 -7.23 -8.56
N LEU A 95 -7.17 -7.86 -8.14
CA LEU A 95 -6.95 -8.21 -6.74
C LEU A 95 -6.88 -6.94 -5.85
N VAL A 96 -6.16 -5.89 -6.27
CA VAL A 96 -6.10 -4.62 -5.53
C VAL A 96 -7.50 -3.99 -5.44
N VAL A 97 -8.29 -4.01 -6.50
CA VAL A 97 -9.69 -3.54 -6.48
C VAL A 97 -10.52 -4.35 -5.47
N GLY A 98 -10.37 -5.68 -5.48
CA GLY A 98 -11.05 -6.56 -4.54
C GLY A 98 -10.68 -6.27 -3.07
N ILE A 99 -9.39 -6.10 -2.77
CA ILE A 99 -8.91 -5.72 -1.43
C ILE A 99 -9.46 -4.35 -1.03
N GLY A 100 -9.41 -3.35 -1.92
CA GLY A 100 -9.93 -2.02 -1.65
C GLY A 100 -11.42 -2.02 -1.34
N ALA A 101 -12.21 -2.78 -2.11
CA ALA A 101 -13.64 -2.89 -1.93
C ALA A 101 -14.05 -3.64 -0.64
N SER A 102 -13.27 -4.67 -0.24
CA SER A 102 -13.61 -5.53 0.90
C SER A 102 -12.98 -5.09 2.23
N LEU A 103 -11.73 -4.64 2.23
CA LEU A 103 -10.94 -4.35 3.41
C LEU A 103 -10.49 -2.88 3.50
N GLY A 104 -10.88 -2.05 2.53
CA GLY A 104 -10.51 -0.63 2.50
C GLY A 104 -11.18 0.21 3.57
N GLY A 105 -12.40 -0.14 3.99
CA GLY A 105 -13.19 0.65 4.94
C GLY A 105 -12.48 0.94 6.27
N PRO A 106 -11.88 -0.05 6.96
CA PRO A 106 -11.29 0.17 8.27
C PRO A 106 -10.05 1.06 8.29
N THR A 107 -9.14 0.95 7.29
CA THR A 107 -7.79 1.55 7.36
C THR A 107 -7.34 2.25 6.07
N GLY A 108 -8.15 2.20 5.00
CA GLY A 108 -7.75 2.71 3.70
C GLY A 108 -6.79 1.79 2.93
N TYR A 109 -6.66 0.52 3.34
CA TYR A 109 -5.85 -0.53 2.68
C TYR A 109 -4.48 -0.05 2.19
N ALA A 110 -3.61 0.33 3.12
CA ALA A 110 -2.25 0.74 2.76
C ALA A 110 -1.50 -0.41 2.05
N ILE A 111 -1.54 -1.61 2.63
CA ILE A 111 -0.97 -2.87 2.10
C ILE A 111 0.48 -2.78 1.57
N ASN A 112 1.10 -1.62 1.67
CA ASN A 112 2.44 -1.33 1.20
C ASN A 112 3.02 -0.14 1.99
N PRO A 113 4.13 -0.30 2.72
CA PRO A 113 4.75 0.79 3.46
C PRO A 113 5.11 2.01 2.60
N THR A 114 5.64 1.79 1.41
CA THR A 114 6.11 2.87 0.54
C THR A 114 4.94 3.64 -0.09
N ARG A 115 3.79 2.97 -0.29
CA ARG A 115 2.55 3.57 -0.79
C ARG A 115 1.97 4.58 0.20
N ASP A 116 2.26 4.44 1.50
CA ASP A 116 1.85 5.41 2.53
C ASP A 116 2.96 6.42 2.84
N LEU A 117 4.17 5.95 3.17
CA LEU A 117 5.26 6.82 3.65
C LEU A 117 5.72 7.84 2.62
N GLY A 118 5.89 7.46 1.35
CA GLY A 118 6.36 8.37 0.32
C GLY A 118 5.40 9.54 0.08
N PRO A 119 4.11 9.29 -0.19
CA PRO A 119 3.12 10.35 -0.33
C PRO A 119 2.89 11.14 0.96
N ARG A 120 2.94 10.50 2.14
CA ARG A 120 2.84 11.19 3.43
C ARG A 120 3.98 12.20 3.62
N LEU A 121 5.19 11.83 3.21
CA LEU A 121 6.34 12.73 3.20
C LEU A 121 6.13 13.88 2.20
N ALA A 122 5.59 13.59 1.01
CA ALA A 122 5.23 14.62 0.04
C ALA A 122 4.19 15.60 0.63
N HIS A 123 3.13 15.10 1.27
CA HIS A 123 2.17 15.95 1.97
C HIS A 123 2.84 16.81 3.04
N PHE A 124 3.80 16.26 3.78
CA PHE A 124 4.51 16.99 4.82
C PHE A 124 5.32 18.18 4.28
N VAL A 125 6.04 17.99 3.17
CA VAL A 125 6.94 19.04 2.63
C VAL A 125 6.27 19.99 1.64
N LEU A 126 5.20 19.57 0.95
CA LEU A 126 4.55 20.38 -0.06
C LEU A 126 3.80 21.58 0.56
N PRO A 127 3.82 22.75 -0.10
CA PRO A 127 3.13 23.96 0.37
C PRO A 127 1.64 23.92 0.02
N ILE A 128 0.90 22.95 0.55
CA ILE A 128 -0.54 22.80 0.30
C ILE A 128 -1.29 23.71 1.27
N LYS A 129 -2.08 24.63 0.72
CA LYS A 129 -2.86 25.59 1.51
C LYS A 129 -3.85 24.86 2.43
N GLY A 130 -3.80 25.15 3.73
CA GLY A 130 -4.73 24.58 4.72
C GLY A 130 -4.66 23.05 4.87
N LYS A 131 -3.51 22.44 4.64
CA LYS A 131 -3.35 20.95 4.66
C LYS A 131 -3.42 20.30 6.04
N GLY A 132 -3.22 21.06 7.13
CA GLY A 132 -3.12 20.50 8.47
C GLY A 132 -1.85 19.66 8.70
N GLY A 133 -1.90 18.74 9.64
CA GLY A 133 -0.81 17.81 9.94
C GLY A 133 -0.80 16.60 9.00
N SER A 134 0.36 15.89 8.95
CA SER A 134 0.54 14.68 8.13
C SER A 134 0.30 13.37 8.91
N ASP A 135 -0.27 13.43 10.10
CA ASP A 135 -0.61 12.29 10.96
C ASP A 135 0.52 11.26 11.13
N TRP A 136 1.71 11.74 11.49
CA TRP A 136 2.87 10.88 11.72
C TRP A 136 2.68 9.90 12.87
N SER A 137 1.80 10.19 13.81
CA SER A 137 1.45 9.28 14.91
C SER A 137 0.84 7.97 14.43
N TYR A 138 0.22 7.96 13.24
CA TYR A 138 -0.37 6.77 12.64
C TYR A 138 0.57 6.06 11.65
N SER A 139 1.59 6.74 11.13
CA SER A 139 2.42 6.28 10.00
C SER A 139 3.08 4.91 10.18
N TRP A 140 3.29 4.46 11.41
CA TRP A 140 3.88 3.16 11.71
C TRP A 140 2.93 1.98 11.46
N VAL A 141 1.61 2.21 11.50
CA VAL A 141 0.58 1.17 11.24
C VAL A 141 0.67 0.66 9.80
N PRO A 142 0.63 1.53 8.75
CA PRO A 142 0.78 1.12 7.36
C PRO A 142 2.19 0.63 7.00
N VAL A 143 3.12 0.65 7.96
CA VAL A 143 4.45 0.01 7.82
C VAL A 143 4.44 -1.37 8.47
N LEU A 144 4.10 -1.44 9.75
CA LEU A 144 4.19 -2.67 10.53
C LEU A 144 3.17 -3.73 10.08
N GLY A 145 1.91 -3.33 9.85
CA GLY A 145 0.86 -4.24 9.40
C GLY A 145 1.23 -4.98 8.11
N PRO A 146 1.58 -4.27 7.02
CA PRO A 146 2.02 -4.89 5.78
C PRO A 146 3.28 -5.74 5.92
N ILE A 147 4.26 -5.37 6.73
CA ILE A 147 5.45 -6.21 6.97
C ILE A 147 5.04 -7.53 7.61
N ILE A 148 4.20 -7.51 8.65
CA ILE A 148 3.71 -8.73 9.30
C ILE A 148 2.94 -9.60 8.30
N GLY A 149 1.98 -9.02 7.57
CA GLY A 149 1.17 -9.74 6.59
C GLY A 149 2.01 -10.35 5.47
N GLY A 150 2.95 -9.59 4.92
CA GLY A 150 3.85 -10.04 3.86
C GLY A 150 4.78 -11.18 4.29
N VAL A 151 5.37 -11.09 5.50
CA VAL A 151 6.22 -12.16 6.07
C VAL A 151 5.41 -13.43 6.28
N LEU A 152 4.22 -13.33 6.86
CA LEU A 152 3.33 -14.48 7.07
C LEU A 152 2.91 -15.11 5.73
N ALA A 153 2.58 -14.31 4.72
CA ALA A 153 2.23 -14.83 3.39
C ALA A 153 3.41 -15.55 2.73
N GLY A 154 4.62 -14.99 2.84
CA GLY A 154 5.84 -15.64 2.38
C GLY A 154 6.06 -16.99 3.06
N TRP A 155 5.95 -17.05 4.38
CA TRP A 155 6.08 -18.30 5.16
C TRP A 155 5.02 -19.33 4.77
N VAL A 156 3.75 -18.97 4.75
CA VAL A 156 2.64 -19.85 4.36
C VAL A 156 2.82 -20.34 2.92
N SER A 157 3.29 -19.50 2.02
CA SER A 157 3.51 -19.86 0.62
C SER A 157 4.58 -20.94 0.45
N THR A 158 5.59 -21.00 1.32
CA THR A 158 6.64 -22.02 1.27
C THR A 158 6.18 -23.37 1.82
N THR A 159 5.21 -23.35 2.74
CA THR A 159 4.71 -24.57 3.41
C THR A 159 3.50 -25.19 2.71
N LEU A 160 2.53 -24.37 2.29
CA LEU A 160 1.27 -24.85 1.73
C LEU A 160 1.29 -24.99 0.20
N LEU A 161 1.88 -24.03 -0.53
CA LEU A 161 1.83 -24.06 -1.98
C LEU A 161 2.70 -25.13 -2.66
N PRO A 162 3.76 -25.71 -2.06
CA PRO A 162 4.44 -26.87 -2.63
C PRO A 162 3.57 -28.14 -2.71
N VAL A 163 2.57 -28.24 -1.82
CA VAL A 163 1.66 -29.41 -1.75
C VAL A 163 0.61 -29.40 -2.87
N LEU A 164 0.41 -28.25 -3.52
CA LEU A 164 -0.59 -28.07 -4.59
C LEU A 164 -0.01 -28.19 -6.01
N ARG A 165 1.19 -28.77 -6.14
CA ARG A 165 1.87 -29.05 -7.43
C ARG A 165 1.47 -30.37 -8.00
#